data_7f3556e00d4e6025c6fe2545c85bf816
#
_entry.id   7f3556e00d4e6025c6fe2545c85bf816
#
_cell.length_a   1.000
_cell.length_b   1.000
_cell.length_c   1.000
_cell.angle_alpha   90.00
_cell.angle_beta   90.00
_cell.angle_gamma   90.00
#
_symmetry.space_group_name_H-M   'P 1'
#
loop_
_entity.id
_entity.type
_entity.pdbx_description
1 polymer ?
#
loop_
_entity_poly.entity_id
_entity_poly.type
_entity_poly.pdbx_seq_one_letter_code
_entity_poly.pdbx_strand_id
1 'polypeptide(L)'
;MAEFKYAPMFQLGPDTTEYYKLTGEGVSLGEFEGHPILKVAPEALTMLANAAFRDVNFLLRPAHNQQVAKILSDPEASDNDKYVALRFLRNAEVAAKGKLPFCQDTGTAIIHGEKGQQVWTGFDDAEALSKGVYKTYTEENLRYSQNAPLDMYKEVNTKCNLPAQIDIEAEEGMEYKFLCVVKGGGSANKTYLYQMTKAVLNPGTLVPFLVEKMKTLGTAACPPYHIAFVIGGTSAEKNLLTVKLASTHYYDALPTTGDETGRAFRDVELEKQVLEEAYKIGLGAQFGGKYFAHDIRIVRLPRHGASCPIGLGVSCSADRNIKAKINKDGVWIEKLDDNPTQWIPESLRQAGEGEGVVVDLDKPMSEICKLLSQYPVSTRLSLNGTNIGARDIAHARLKERLDRGEDLPQYFKDHPVFYAGPAKTPEGMACGSMGPTTANRMDPYVDLFQDHGGSMIMIAKGNRTQVVTDACKKHGGFYLGSIGGPAAVLSYESIKSIECVEYPDLGMEAIWKIRVENFPAFILVDDKGNDFFKQLGL
;
A
#
# COMPACT_ATOMS: atom_id res chain seq x y z
N MET A 1 -7.37 48.26 15.64
CA MET A 1 -7.88 46.88 15.45
C MET A 1 -7.33 46.38 14.13
N ALA A 2 -6.88 45.12 14.06
CA ALA A 2 -6.44 44.56 12.78
C ALA A 2 -7.66 44.48 11.83
N GLU A 3 -7.45 44.85 10.57
CA GLU A 3 -8.46 44.72 9.53
C GLU A 3 -8.74 43.24 9.27
N PHE A 4 -10.00 42.86 9.09
CA PHE A 4 -10.37 41.48 8.71
C PHE A 4 -9.83 41.16 7.32
N LYS A 5 -9.00 40.12 7.23
CA LYS A 5 -8.49 39.56 5.96
C LYS A 5 -8.70 38.06 5.99
N TYR A 6 -9.44 37.52 5.02
CA TYR A 6 -9.60 36.09 4.84
C TYR A 6 -8.62 35.61 3.77
N ALA A 7 -7.92 34.51 4.07
CA ALA A 7 -7.15 33.76 3.09
C ALA A 7 -7.38 32.26 3.35
N PRO A 8 -7.66 31.45 2.31
CA PRO A 8 -7.78 30.01 2.48
C PRO A 8 -6.43 29.42 2.92
N MET A 9 -6.48 28.41 3.81
CA MET A 9 -5.27 27.76 4.30
C MET A 9 -4.51 27.06 3.17
N PHE A 10 -5.21 26.39 2.27
CA PHE A 10 -4.62 25.68 1.13
C PHE A 10 -4.82 26.49 -0.16
N GLN A 11 -3.76 27.14 -0.58
CA GLN A 11 -3.73 27.95 -1.81
C GLN A 11 -3.02 27.16 -2.90
N LEU A 12 -3.74 26.30 -3.60
CA LEU A 12 -3.20 25.46 -4.66
C LEU A 12 -2.99 26.27 -5.95
N GLY A 13 -1.90 26.01 -6.65
CA GLY A 13 -1.70 26.46 -8.01
C GLY A 13 -2.63 25.76 -9.00
N PRO A 14 -2.52 26.07 -10.31
CA PRO A 14 -3.34 25.46 -11.35
C PRO A 14 -3.22 23.92 -11.35
N ASP A 15 -4.34 23.24 -11.57
CA ASP A 15 -4.36 21.80 -11.79
C ASP A 15 -3.84 21.48 -13.21
N THR A 16 -2.71 20.78 -13.27
CA THR A 16 -2.05 20.37 -14.52
C THR A 16 -2.31 18.90 -14.87
N THR A 17 -3.22 18.24 -14.15
CA THR A 17 -3.57 16.84 -14.35
C THR A 17 -4.19 16.61 -15.73
N GLU A 18 -3.74 15.60 -16.46
CA GLU A 18 -4.37 15.15 -17.69
C GLU A 18 -5.61 14.31 -17.36
N TYR A 19 -6.74 14.66 -17.96
CA TYR A 19 -8.02 13.96 -17.77
C TYR A 19 -8.54 13.41 -19.07
N TYR A 20 -9.26 12.30 -19.00
CA TYR A 20 -10.14 11.87 -20.09
C TYR A 20 -11.61 12.09 -19.70
N LYS A 21 -12.44 12.36 -20.70
CA LYS A 21 -13.87 12.52 -20.49
C LYS A 21 -14.54 11.16 -20.39
N LEU A 22 -15.14 10.87 -19.22
CA LEU A 22 -15.91 9.65 -19.01
C LEU A 22 -17.28 9.71 -19.70
N THR A 23 -18.03 10.79 -19.46
CA THR A 23 -19.36 11.00 -20.02
C THR A 23 -19.78 12.47 -19.93
N GLY A 24 -20.75 12.86 -20.77
CA GLY A 24 -21.50 14.11 -20.59
C GLY A 24 -22.90 13.88 -19.99
N GLU A 25 -23.30 12.62 -19.83
CA GLU A 25 -24.62 12.28 -19.31
C GLU A 25 -24.74 12.58 -17.81
N GLY A 26 -25.93 12.95 -17.38
CA GLY A 26 -26.22 13.26 -15.97
C GLY A 26 -25.68 14.62 -15.50
N VAL A 27 -25.16 15.45 -16.40
CA VAL A 27 -24.67 16.80 -16.11
C VAL A 27 -25.40 17.82 -16.96
N SER A 28 -25.91 18.87 -16.33
CA SER A 28 -26.61 19.96 -17.04
C SER A 28 -26.48 21.27 -16.27
N LEU A 29 -26.70 22.37 -16.97
CA LEU A 29 -26.78 23.68 -16.35
C LEU A 29 -28.25 24.01 -16.00
N GLY A 30 -28.40 24.67 -14.89
CA GLY A 30 -29.66 25.27 -14.43
C GLY A 30 -29.41 26.67 -13.93
N GLU A 31 -30.45 27.28 -13.40
CA GLU A 31 -30.38 28.62 -12.80
C GLU A 31 -31.21 28.63 -11.51
N PHE A 32 -30.70 29.29 -10.51
CA PHE A 32 -31.39 29.57 -9.27
C PHE A 32 -31.18 31.04 -8.90
N GLU A 33 -32.26 31.80 -8.81
CA GLU A 33 -32.25 33.25 -8.49
C GLU A 33 -31.29 34.08 -9.36
N GLY A 34 -31.20 33.78 -10.65
CA GLY A 34 -30.29 34.46 -11.58
C GLY A 34 -28.84 34.00 -11.54
N HIS A 35 -28.50 33.01 -10.70
CA HIS A 35 -27.16 32.41 -10.62
C HIS A 35 -27.14 31.07 -11.35
N PRO A 36 -26.10 30.81 -12.19
CA PRO A 36 -25.94 29.51 -12.82
C PRO A 36 -25.64 28.45 -11.77
N ILE A 37 -26.25 27.29 -11.92
CA ILE A 37 -25.95 26.10 -11.10
C ILE A 37 -25.62 24.91 -11.99
N LEU A 38 -24.68 24.09 -11.54
CA LEU A 38 -24.36 22.81 -12.15
C LEU A 38 -25.26 21.74 -11.52
N LYS A 39 -26.12 21.11 -12.31
CA LYS A 39 -26.98 20.01 -11.89
C LYS A 39 -26.29 18.69 -12.22
N VAL A 40 -26.14 17.83 -11.21
CA VAL A 40 -25.49 16.53 -11.33
C VAL A 40 -26.45 15.44 -10.90
N ALA A 41 -26.70 14.46 -11.76
CA ALA A 41 -27.54 13.30 -11.46
C ALA A 41 -26.77 12.24 -10.63
N PRO A 42 -27.45 11.41 -9.82
CA PRO A 42 -26.81 10.39 -8.99
C PRO A 42 -26.00 9.39 -9.82
N GLU A 43 -26.46 9.06 -11.02
CA GLU A 43 -25.76 8.15 -11.94
C GLU A 43 -24.38 8.67 -12.33
N ALA A 44 -24.20 9.99 -12.46
CA ALA A 44 -22.91 10.59 -12.78
C ALA A 44 -21.89 10.37 -11.66
N LEU A 45 -22.29 10.51 -10.38
CA LEU A 45 -21.43 10.20 -9.24
C LEU A 45 -21.13 8.70 -9.14
N THR A 46 -22.12 7.85 -9.39
CA THR A 46 -21.96 6.39 -9.40
C THR A 46 -20.96 5.96 -10.51
N MET A 47 -21.10 6.50 -11.71
CA MET A 47 -20.17 6.22 -12.82
C MET A 47 -18.76 6.73 -12.52
N LEU A 48 -18.63 7.93 -11.96
CA LEU A 48 -17.34 8.49 -11.57
C LEU A 48 -16.61 7.58 -10.57
N ALA A 49 -17.29 7.21 -9.48
CA ALA A 49 -16.67 6.35 -8.46
C ALA A 49 -16.33 4.97 -9.03
N ASN A 50 -17.21 4.35 -9.83
CA ASN A 50 -16.94 3.07 -10.46
C ASN A 50 -15.70 3.13 -11.37
N ALA A 51 -15.61 4.11 -12.26
CA ALA A 51 -14.47 4.27 -13.16
C ALA A 51 -13.17 4.56 -12.39
N ALA A 52 -13.20 5.49 -11.44
CA ALA A 52 -12.03 5.86 -10.66
C ALA A 52 -11.47 4.67 -9.85
N PHE A 53 -12.32 3.94 -9.14
CA PHE A 53 -11.86 2.78 -8.35
C PHE A 53 -11.48 1.57 -9.20
N ARG A 54 -12.04 1.43 -10.40
CA ARG A 54 -11.57 0.44 -11.36
C ARG A 54 -10.16 0.82 -11.84
N ASP A 55 -10.00 2.02 -12.39
CA ASP A 55 -8.73 2.45 -12.97
C ASP A 55 -7.59 2.37 -11.94
N VAL A 56 -7.79 2.87 -10.74
CA VAL A 56 -6.74 2.92 -9.70
C VAL A 56 -6.34 1.56 -9.13
N ASN A 57 -7.16 0.51 -9.29
CA ASN A 57 -6.78 -0.84 -8.87
C ASN A 57 -5.92 -1.57 -9.92
N PHE A 58 -5.92 -1.10 -11.17
CA PHE A 58 -5.21 -1.75 -12.28
C PHE A 58 -4.11 -0.88 -12.89
N LEU A 59 -4.18 0.44 -12.75
CA LEU A 59 -3.27 1.40 -13.36
C LEU A 59 -2.62 2.29 -12.28
N LEU A 60 -1.44 2.81 -12.60
CA LEU A 60 -0.71 3.76 -11.76
C LEU A 60 -0.45 5.06 -12.53
N ARG A 61 -0.07 6.13 -11.84
CA ARG A 61 0.33 7.37 -12.48
C ARG A 61 1.62 7.18 -13.30
N PRO A 62 1.72 7.79 -14.49
CA PRO A 62 2.96 7.77 -15.29
C PRO A 62 4.18 8.26 -14.49
N ALA A 63 4.02 9.30 -13.68
CA ALA A 63 5.10 9.83 -12.84
C ALA A 63 5.62 8.82 -11.81
N HIS A 64 4.75 8.01 -11.21
CA HIS A 64 5.15 6.93 -10.32
C HIS A 64 5.96 5.85 -11.06
N ASN A 65 5.44 5.34 -12.18
CA ASN A 65 6.16 4.36 -12.99
C ASN A 65 7.52 4.87 -13.47
N GLN A 66 7.61 6.16 -13.81
CA GLN A 66 8.87 6.81 -14.19
C GLN A 66 9.87 6.85 -13.01
N GLN A 67 9.42 7.12 -11.79
CA GLN A 67 10.29 7.06 -10.60
C GLN A 67 10.80 5.64 -10.36
N VAL A 68 9.96 4.62 -10.51
CA VAL A 68 10.38 3.22 -10.43
C VAL A 68 11.42 2.89 -11.51
N ALA A 69 11.20 3.34 -12.75
CA ALA A 69 12.12 3.09 -13.87
C ALA A 69 13.49 3.74 -13.66
N LYS A 70 13.57 4.91 -13.01
CA LYS A 70 14.84 5.58 -12.68
C LYS A 70 15.75 4.72 -11.82
N ILE A 71 15.21 3.87 -10.95
CA ILE A 71 16.00 2.95 -10.12
C ILE A 71 16.83 2.00 -10.97
N LEU A 72 16.30 1.55 -12.12
CA LEU A 72 16.98 0.61 -13.02
C LEU A 72 18.25 1.19 -13.62
N SER A 73 18.31 2.49 -13.81
CA SER A 73 19.42 3.21 -14.42
C SER A 73 20.37 3.88 -13.42
N ASP A 74 20.04 3.88 -12.12
CA ASP A 74 20.89 4.47 -11.08
C ASP A 74 22.08 3.54 -10.77
N PRO A 75 23.35 4.00 -10.99
CA PRO A 75 24.53 3.21 -10.66
C PRO A 75 24.70 2.97 -9.16
N GLU A 76 24.11 3.80 -8.30
CA GLU A 76 24.15 3.64 -6.84
C GLU A 76 23.07 2.72 -6.29
N ALA A 77 22.07 2.33 -7.11
CA ALA A 77 21.05 1.39 -6.70
C ALA A 77 21.65 -0.02 -6.54
N SER A 78 21.28 -0.70 -5.46
CA SER A 78 21.68 -2.10 -5.26
C SER A 78 21.05 -3.03 -6.31
N ASP A 79 21.61 -4.22 -6.48
CA ASP A 79 21.01 -5.24 -7.35
C ASP A 79 19.61 -5.62 -6.87
N ASN A 80 19.39 -5.63 -5.56
CA ASN A 80 18.07 -5.87 -4.98
C ASN A 80 17.09 -4.72 -5.27
N ASP A 81 17.51 -3.44 -5.17
CA ASP A 81 16.71 -2.29 -5.57
C ASP A 81 16.26 -2.41 -7.03
N LYS A 82 17.19 -2.70 -7.94
CA LYS A 82 16.91 -2.84 -9.38
C LYS A 82 15.98 -4.02 -9.67
N TYR A 83 16.23 -5.15 -9.00
CA TYR A 83 15.37 -6.33 -9.15
C TYR A 83 13.93 -6.04 -8.72
N VAL A 84 13.74 -5.46 -7.55
CA VAL A 84 12.40 -5.09 -7.03
C VAL A 84 11.72 -4.06 -7.94
N ALA A 85 12.46 -3.04 -8.41
CA ALA A 85 11.93 -2.04 -9.34
C ALA A 85 11.45 -2.67 -10.66
N LEU A 86 12.21 -3.60 -11.23
CA LEU A 86 11.79 -4.33 -12.43
C LEU A 86 10.51 -5.14 -12.17
N ARG A 87 10.40 -5.79 -11.00
CA ARG A 87 9.18 -6.52 -10.62
C ARG A 87 7.96 -5.61 -10.50
N PHE A 88 8.11 -4.38 -10.00
CA PHE A 88 7.02 -3.41 -9.96
C PHE A 88 6.56 -2.99 -11.36
N LEU A 89 7.47 -2.73 -12.29
CA LEU A 89 7.10 -2.37 -13.66
C LEU A 89 6.42 -3.53 -14.40
N ARG A 90 6.92 -4.75 -14.26
CA ARG A 90 6.26 -5.95 -14.80
C ARG A 90 4.88 -6.17 -14.17
N ASN A 91 4.75 -5.88 -12.88
CA ASN A 91 3.45 -5.95 -12.21
C ASN A 91 2.46 -4.93 -12.76
N ALA A 92 2.92 -3.71 -13.04
CA ALA A 92 2.10 -2.69 -13.68
C ALA A 92 1.64 -3.13 -15.08
N GLU A 93 2.53 -3.76 -15.86
CA GLU A 93 2.22 -4.33 -17.17
C GLU A 93 1.14 -5.44 -17.10
N VAL A 94 1.26 -6.34 -16.12
CA VAL A 94 0.27 -7.42 -15.91
C VAL A 94 -1.07 -6.83 -15.44
N ALA A 95 -1.04 -5.91 -14.48
CA ALA A 95 -2.24 -5.29 -13.93
C ALA A 95 -3.00 -4.44 -14.97
N ALA A 96 -2.29 -3.73 -15.86
CA ALA A 96 -2.88 -2.91 -16.91
C ALA A 96 -3.76 -3.70 -17.90
N LYS A 97 -3.64 -5.04 -17.93
CA LYS A 97 -4.56 -5.91 -18.69
C LYS A 97 -5.97 -5.99 -18.08
N GLY A 98 -6.20 -5.41 -16.90
CA GLY A 98 -7.52 -5.27 -16.27
C GLY A 98 -8.11 -6.58 -15.71
N LYS A 99 -7.30 -7.62 -15.46
CA LYS A 99 -7.75 -8.90 -14.92
C LYS A 99 -7.30 -9.14 -13.48
N LEU A 100 -6.03 -8.90 -13.21
CA LEU A 100 -5.41 -9.03 -11.89
C LEU A 100 -5.15 -7.64 -11.33
N PRO A 101 -5.75 -7.25 -10.20
CA PRO A 101 -5.43 -5.97 -9.56
C PRO A 101 -3.95 -5.91 -9.18
N PHE A 102 -3.39 -4.71 -9.18
CA PHE A 102 -1.97 -4.47 -8.92
C PHE A 102 -1.49 -5.12 -7.60
N CYS A 103 -2.29 -5.01 -6.54
CA CYS A 103 -2.01 -5.57 -5.21
C CYS A 103 -3.15 -6.49 -4.77
N GLN A 104 -2.84 -7.53 -3.99
CA GLN A 104 -3.84 -8.41 -3.38
C GLN A 104 -4.72 -7.69 -2.35
N ASP A 105 -4.16 -6.69 -1.67
CA ASP A 105 -4.92 -5.82 -0.77
C ASP A 105 -5.54 -4.68 -1.59
N THR A 106 -6.77 -4.87 -2.00
CA THR A 106 -7.53 -3.87 -2.76
C THR A 106 -8.17 -2.80 -1.87
N GLY A 107 -7.79 -2.78 -0.60
CA GLY A 107 -7.85 -1.68 0.34
C GLY A 107 -9.24 -1.19 0.74
N THR A 108 -9.22 -0.11 1.51
CA THR A 108 -10.39 0.73 1.80
C THR A 108 -10.52 1.78 0.71
N ALA A 109 -11.73 1.94 0.17
CA ALA A 109 -12.07 3.02 -0.74
C ALA A 109 -12.26 4.32 0.05
N ILE A 110 -11.52 5.36 -0.30
CA ILE A 110 -11.57 6.69 0.33
C ILE A 110 -11.83 7.73 -0.75
N ILE A 111 -12.79 8.60 -0.53
CA ILE A 111 -13.15 9.70 -1.42
C ILE A 111 -13.06 11.00 -0.63
N HIS A 112 -12.19 11.89 -1.06
CA HIS A 112 -12.18 13.29 -0.64
C HIS A 112 -12.79 14.12 -1.75
N GLY A 113 -13.90 14.80 -1.47
CA GLY A 113 -14.63 15.63 -2.41
C GLY A 113 -14.58 17.10 -2.04
N GLU A 114 -14.40 17.97 -3.03
CA GLU A 114 -14.54 19.42 -2.92
C GLU A 114 -15.73 19.84 -3.79
N LYS A 115 -16.87 20.13 -3.15
CA LYS A 115 -18.13 20.46 -3.83
C LYS A 115 -18.33 21.96 -3.94
N GLY A 116 -18.29 22.48 -5.15
CA GLY A 116 -18.63 23.88 -5.41
C GLY A 116 -20.04 24.21 -4.90
N GLN A 117 -20.21 25.39 -4.27
CA GLN A 117 -21.50 25.81 -3.71
C GLN A 117 -22.60 25.99 -4.75
N GLN A 118 -22.24 26.10 -6.03
CA GLN A 118 -23.18 26.15 -7.16
C GLN A 118 -23.40 24.76 -7.81
N VAL A 119 -22.96 23.68 -7.17
CA VAL A 119 -23.24 22.30 -7.60
C VAL A 119 -24.45 21.78 -6.84
N TRP A 120 -25.50 21.45 -7.57
CA TRP A 120 -26.73 20.91 -7.01
C TRP A 120 -26.92 19.45 -7.41
N THR A 121 -27.02 18.56 -6.43
CA THR A 121 -27.25 17.13 -6.62
C THR A 121 -28.71 16.76 -6.28
N GLY A 122 -29.27 17.29 -5.19
CA GLY A 122 -30.65 17.03 -4.78
C GLY A 122 -30.91 15.63 -4.24
N PHE A 123 -29.84 14.87 -3.91
CA PHE A 123 -29.87 13.52 -3.36
C PHE A 123 -28.66 13.32 -2.41
N ASP A 124 -28.52 12.14 -1.81
CA ASP A 124 -27.37 11.79 -0.98
C ASP A 124 -26.15 11.43 -1.86
N ASP A 125 -25.16 12.32 -1.88
CA ASP A 125 -23.93 12.16 -2.66
C ASP A 125 -23.12 10.94 -2.19
N ALA A 126 -23.10 10.67 -0.87
CA ALA A 126 -22.36 9.56 -0.31
C ALA A 126 -22.99 8.20 -0.70
N GLU A 127 -24.34 8.13 -0.78
CA GLU A 127 -25.04 6.94 -1.28
C GLU A 127 -24.68 6.69 -2.75
N ALA A 128 -24.74 7.71 -3.61
CA ALA A 128 -24.43 7.57 -5.03
C ALA A 128 -22.97 7.15 -5.29
N LEU A 129 -22.01 7.75 -4.56
CA LEU A 129 -20.60 7.39 -4.62
C LEU A 129 -20.35 5.96 -4.09
N SER A 130 -20.97 5.59 -2.96
CA SER A 130 -20.87 4.23 -2.39
C SER A 130 -21.40 3.18 -3.35
N LYS A 131 -22.44 3.46 -4.11
CA LYS A 131 -22.97 2.57 -5.14
C LYS A 131 -21.95 2.30 -6.24
N GLY A 132 -21.15 3.29 -6.65
CA GLY A 132 -20.04 3.13 -7.59
C GLY A 132 -18.92 2.25 -7.01
N VAL A 133 -18.55 2.46 -5.75
CA VAL A 133 -17.59 1.61 -5.04
C VAL A 133 -18.10 0.18 -4.95
N TYR A 134 -19.32 -0.03 -4.50
CA TYR A 134 -19.96 -1.35 -4.44
C TYR A 134 -19.88 -2.08 -5.78
N LYS A 135 -20.25 -1.40 -6.87
CA LYS A 135 -20.23 -1.95 -8.21
C LYS A 135 -18.81 -2.43 -8.58
N THR A 136 -17.80 -1.60 -8.37
CA THR A 136 -16.40 -1.96 -8.67
C THR A 136 -15.96 -3.20 -7.91
N TYR A 137 -16.15 -3.23 -6.58
CA TYR A 137 -15.66 -4.34 -5.77
C TYR A 137 -16.43 -5.65 -5.95
N THR A 138 -17.69 -5.59 -6.42
CA THR A 138 -18.49 -6.79 -6.68
C THR A 138 -18.30 -7.34 -8.09
N GLU A 139 -18.08 -6.49 -9.08
CA GLU A 139 -17.96 -6.87 -10.49
C GLU A 139 -16.52 -7.21 -10.91
N GLU A 140 -15.51 -6.53 -10.32
CA GLU A 140 -14.11 -6.77 -10.63
C GLU A 140 -13.49 -7.86 -9.73
N ASN A 141 -12.29 -8.34 -10.08
CA ASN A 141 -11.57 -9.39 -9.34
C ASN A 141 -10.86 -8.83 -8.10
N LEU A 142 -11.57 -8.02 -7.30
CA LEU A 142 -11.06 -7.36 -6.11
C LEU A 142 -11.39 -8.16 -4.84
N ARG A 143 -10.61 -7.93 -3.79
CA ARG A 143 -10.78 -8.55 -2.48
C ARG A 143 -11.63 -7.66 -1.58
N TYR A 144 -12.53 -8.24 -0.81
CA TYR A 144 -13.27 -7.53 0.23
C TYR A 144 -12.43 -7.44 1.50
N SER A 145 -12.11 -6.24 1.94
CA SER A 145 -11.24 -5.98 3.09
C SER A 145 -11.94 -5.27 4.25
N GLN A 146 -13.22 -4.94 4.11
CA GLN A 146 -13.97 -4.25 5.16
C GLN A 146 -14.70 -5.25 6.07
N ASN A 147 -14.51 -5.07 7.38
CA ASN A 147 -15.22 -5.80 8.41
C ASN A 147 -16.21 -4.89 9.10
N ALA A 148 -17.44 -5.38 9.28
CA ALA A 148 -18.47 -4.72 10.06
C ALA A 148 -18.42 -5.18 11.53
N PRO A 149 -18.35 -4.28 12.50
CA PRO A 149 -18.45 -4.64 13.91
C PRO A 149 -19.92 -5.01 14.23
N LEU A 150 -20.13 -6.20 14.80
CA LEU A 150 -21.43 -6.62 15.31
C LEU A 150 -21.60 -6.22 16.77
N ASP A 151 -20.52 -6.22 17.51
CA ASP A 151 -20.36 -5.68 18.85
C ASP A 151 -18.90 -5.27 19.05
N MET A 152 -18.46 -5.00 20.28
CA MET A 152 -17.08 -4.56 20.55
C MET A 152 -16.03 -5.65 20.20
N TYR A 153 -16.39 -6.91 20.11
CA TYR A 153 -15.47 -8.05 19.94
C TYR A 153 -15.74 -8.89 18.70
N LYS A 154 -16.94 -8.82 18.14
CA LYS A 154 -17.36 -9.63 16.99
C LYS A 154 -17.42 -8.80 15.73
N GLU A 155 -16.83 -9.34 14.66
CA GLU A 155 -16.81 -8.74 13.34
C GLU A 155 -17.27 -9.72 12.27
N VAL A 156 -17.77 -9.20 11.17
CA VAL A 156 -18.11 -9.96 9.97
C VAL A 156 -17.62 -9.19 8.73
N ASN A 157 -17.06 -9.90 7.74
CA ASN A 157 -16.70 -9.28 6.48
C ASN A 157 -17.95 -8.82 5.74
N THR A 158 -17.97 -7.58 5.25
CA THR A 158 -19.15 -6.98 4.61
C THR A 158 -19.47 -7.56 3.24
N LYS A 159 -18.55 -8.29 2.62
CA LYS A 159 -18.67 -8.95 1.30
C LYS A 159 -19.01 -8.00 0.14
N CYS A 160 -18.74 -6.72 0.31
CA CYS A 160 -18.93 -5.69 -0.72
C CYS A 160 -17.93 -4.53 -0.62
N ASN A 161 -17.02 -4.60 0.36
CA ASN A 161 -16.02 -3.56 0.68
C ASN A 161 -16.59 -2.19 1.09
N LEU A 162 -17.85 -2.15 1.48
CA LEU A 162 -18.45 -0.99 2.15
C LEU A 162 -18.38 -1.16 3.69
N PRO A 163 -18.43 -0.05 4.45
CA PRO A 163 -18.52 1.32 3.99
C PRO A 163 -17.23 1.84 3.37
N ALA A 164 -17.36 2.77 2.41
CA ALA A 164 -16.26 3.63 1.98
C ALA A 164 -16.13 4.80 2.97
N GLN A 165 -14.93 5.39 3.06
CA GLN A 165 -14.78 6.70 3.71
C GLN A 165 -15.07 7.78 2.67
N ILE A 166 -16.05 8.65 2.94
CA ILE A 166 -16.45 9.73 2.03
C ILE A 166 -16.53 11.01 2.84
N ASP A 167 -15.64 11.96 2.53
CA ASP A 167 -15.56 13.28 3.14
C ASP A 167 -15.74 14.33 2.04
N ILE A 168 -16.74 15.19 2.16
CA ILE A 168 -17.05 16.23 1.17
C ILE A 168 -16.96 17.58 1.85
N GLU A 169 -16.07 18.43 1.36
CA GLU A 169 -15.92 19.83 1.80
C GLU A 169 -16.57 20.77 0.78
N ALA A 170 -17.16 21.86 1.27
CA ALA A 170 -17.73 22.89 0.41
C ALA A 170 -16.64 23.85 -0.06
N GLU A 171 -16.67 24.23 -1.33
CA GLU A 171 -15.79 25.27 -1.90
C GLU A 171 -16.59 26.25 -2.76
N GLU A 172 -15.98 27.33 -3.21
CA GLU A 172 -16.58 28.30 -4.12
C GLU A 172 -16.61 27.74 -5.56
N GLY A 173 -17.67 28.03 -6.30
CA GLY A 173 -17.75 27.76 -7.74
C GLY A 173 -18.69 26.64 -8.16
N MET A 174 -18.53 26.20 -9.42
CA MET A 174 -19.40 25.22 -10.10
C MET A 174 -18.66 23.93 -10.48
N GLU A 175 -17.54 23.64 -9.88
CA GLU A 175 -16.87 22.34 -10.08
C GLU A 175 -17.09 21.43 -8.88
N TYR A 176 -17.13 20.14 -9.12
CA TYR A 176 -17.12 19.11 -8.10
C TYR A 176 -15.88 18.25 -8.32
N LYS A 177 -14.88 18.39 -7.46
CA LYS A 177 -13.58 17.73 -7.58
C LYS A 177 -13.49 16.58 -6.59
N PHE A 178 -12.73 15.56 -6.96
CA PHE A 178 -12.54 14.36 -6.15
C PHE A 178 -11.09 13.90 -6.18
N LEU A 179 -10.62 13.41 -5.05
CA LEU A 179 -9.49 12.52 -4.95
C LEU A 179 -9.99 11.16 -4.43
N CYS A 180 -9.86 10.13 -5.24
CA CYS A 180 -10.18 8.76 -4.86
C CYS A 180 -8.88 8.03 -4.50
N VAL A 181 -8.85 7.38 -3.33
CA VAL A 181 -7.67 6.69 -2.81
C VAL A 181 -8.05 5.27 -2.43
N VAL A 182 -7.23 4.30 -2.84
CA VAL A 182 -7.30 2.93 -2.36
C VAL A 182 -6.18 2.70 -1.35
N LYS A 183 -6.53 2.56 -0.08
CA LYS A 183 -5.57 2.43 1.02
C LYS A 183 -5.55 1.03 1.58
N GLY A 184 -4.48 0.28 1.32
CA GLY A 184 -4.26 -1.04 1.91
C GLY A 184 -3.94 -0.98 3.40
N GLY A 185 -4.22 -2.06 4.13
CA GLY A 185 -3.99 -2.13 5.58
C GLY A 185 -2.54 -1.89 5.97
N GLY A 186 -1.57 -2.35 5.18
CA GLY A 186 -0.15 -2.10 5.42
C GLY A 186 0.19 -0.60 5.46
N SER A 187 -0.25 0.16 4.48
CA SER A 187 -0.04 1.62 4.42
C SER A 187 -0.85 2.34 5.50
N ALA A 188 -2.11 1.94 5.73
CA ALA A 188 -2.96 2.54 6.75
C ALA A 188 -2.33 2.44 8.16
N ASN A 189 -1.71 1.28 8.47
CA ASN A 189 -1.01 1.05 9.73
C ASN A 189 0.29 1.86 9.90
N LYS A 190 0.73 2.58 8.88
CA LYS A 190 1.92 3.45 8.91
C LYS A 190 1.53 4.93 8.89
N THR A 191 0.43 5.26 9.57
CA THR A 191 -0.02 6.63 9.81
C THR A 191 0.08 6.92 11.30
N TYR A 192 0.81 7.98 11.64
CA TYR A 192 1.14 8.36 13.03
C TYR A 192 0.90 9.84 13.26
N LEU A 193 0.53 10.19 14.48
CA LEU A 193 0.46 11.56 14.97
C LEU A 193 1.26 11.67 16.26
N TYR A 194 2.24 12.56 16.27
CA TYR A 194 3.09 12.86 17.42
C TYR A 194 2.74 14.24 17.95
N GLN A 195 2.33 14.33 19.21
CA GLN A 195 2.07 15.61 19.86
C GLN A 195 3.39 16.18 20.38
N MET A 196 3.87 17.21 19.69
CA MET A 196 5.13 17.89 20.02
C MET A 196 4.85 19.32 20.49
N THR A 197 5.90 20.03 20.82
CA THR A 197 5.87 21.44 21.18
C THR A 197 6.73 22.27 20.23
N LYS A 198 6.70 23.62 20.37
CA LYS A 198 7.56 24.51 19.59
C LYS A 198 9.04 24.14 19.67
N ALA A 199 9.49 23.48 20.74
CA ALA A 199 10.89 23.10 20.91
C ALA A 199 11.44 22.23 19.77
N VAL A 200 10.58 21.46 19.07
CA VAL A 200 10.99 20.64 17.92
C VAL A 200 11.30 21.50 16.67
N LEU A 201 10.79 22.73 16.60
CA LEU A 201 10.90 23.60 15.41
C LEU A 201 12.23 24.32 15.34
N ASN A 202 13.32 23.57 15.29
CA ASN A 202 14.66 24.07 14.98
C ASN A 202 15.45 23.00 14.22
N PRO A 203 16.45 23.37 13.40
CA PRO A 203 17.18 22.40 12.55
C PRO A 203 17.87 21.28 13.35
N GLY A 204 18.34 21.57 14.56
CA GLY A 204 19.06 20.60 15.39
C GLY A 204 18.18 19.51 15.99
N THR A 205 16.86 19.69 16.02
CA THR A 205 15.91 18.70 16.59
C THR A 205 14.93 18.17 15.56
N LEU A 206 14.47 19.00 14.62
CA LEU A 206 13.42 18.58 13.68
C LEU A 206 13.91 17.49 12.75
N VAL A 207 15.01 17.67 12.05
CA VAL A 207 15.52 16.67 11.10
C VAL A 207 15.83 15.34 11.78
N PRO A 208 16.56 15.28 12.90
CA PRO A 208 16.76 14.03 13.64
C PRO A 208 15.45 13.36 14.05
N PHE A 209 14.44 14.13 14.49
CA PHE A 209 13.13 13.60 14.83
C PHE A 209 12.43 12.96 13.61
N LEU A 210 12.38 13.66 12.47
CA LEU A 210 11.76 13.12 11.25
C LEU A 210 12.45 11.84 10.79
N VAL A 211 13.78 11.80 10.82
CA VAL A 211 14.57 10.62 10.45
C VAL A 211 14.31 9.45 11.41
N GLU A 212 14.29 9.70 12.73
CA GLU A 212 13.96 8.66 13.72
C GLU A 212 12.58 8.05 13.45
N LYS A 213 11.56 8.90 13.22
CA LYS A 213 10.20 8.41 12.98
C LYS A 213 10.06 7.72 11.62
N MET A 214 10.75 8.18 10.60
CA MET A 214 10.79 7.54 9.28
C MET A 214 11.34 6.11 9.36
N LYS A 215 12.38 5.84 10.15
CA LYS A 215 12.94 4.50 10.35
C LYS A 215 11.90 3.51 10.90
N THR A 216 10.94 3.97 11.71
CA THR A 216 9.89 3.11 12.27
C THR A 216 8.88 2.59 11.23
N LEU A 217 8.89 3.13 10.04
CA LEU A 217 8.02 2.65 8.94
C LEU A 217 8.35 1.20 8.55
N GLY A 218 9.64 0.84 8.53
CA GLY A 218 10.08 -0.49 8.11
C GLY A 218 9.61 -0.85 6.71
N THR A 219 9.53 -2.15 6.40
CA THR A 219 9.19 -2.64 5.06
C THR A 219 7.76 -3.24 4.95
N ALA A 220 7.02 -3.31 6.04
CA ALA A 220 5.70 -3.97 6.06
C ALA A 220 4.66 -3.33 5.13
N ALA A 221 4.77 -2.02 4.87
CA ALA A 221 3.90 -1.30 3.95
C ALA A 221 4.41 -1.25 2.50
N CYS A 222 5.47 -1.99 2.17
CA CYS A 222 6.04 -2.16 0.83
C CYS A 222 6.67 -0.88 0.25
N PRO A 223 7.89 -0.50 0.67
CA PRO A 223 8.66 0.54 0.00
C PRO A 223 9.04 0.14 -1.44
N PRO A 224 9.51 1.07 -2.30
CA PRO A 224 9.76 2.50 -2.02
C PRO A 224 8.48 3.28 -1.71
N TYR A 225 8.58 4.19 -0.74
CA TYR A 225 7.44 4.98 -0.28
C TYR A 225 7.37 6.37 -0.93
N HIS A 226 6.15 6.91 -1.04
CA HIS A 226 5.91 8.34 -1.02
C HIS A 226 5.61 8.72 0.44
N ILE A 227 6.54 9.39 1.10
CA ILE A 227 6.43 9.72 2.53
C ILE A 227 5.88 11.13 2.69
N ALA A 228 4.92 11.32 3.57
CA ALA A 228 4.43 12.64 3.93
C ALA A 228 4.62 12.92 5.41
N PHE A 229 5.23 14.06 5.71
CA PHE A 229 5.22 14.68 7.02
C PHE A 229 4.38 15.95 6.99
N VAL A 230 3.58 16.15 8.01
CA VAL A 230 2.83 17.40 8.22
C VAL A 230 3.14 17.95 9.58
N ILE A 231 3.65 19.20 9.61
CA ILE A 231 4.09 19.86 10.82
C ILE A 231 3.12 20.98 11.15
N GLY A 232 2.45 20.89 12.28
CA GLY A 232 1.38 21.77 12.70
C GLY A 232 -0.01 21.26 12.31
N GLY A 233 -0.98 22.12 12.39
CA GLY A 233 -2.39 21.85 12.15
C GLY A 233 -3.26 22.55 13.17
N THR A 234 -4.42 23.03 12.74
CA THR A 234 -5.44 23.63 13.61
C THR A 234 -6.13 22.59 14.49
N SER A 235 -6.07 21.32 14.09
CA SER A 235 -6.54 20.17 14.87
C SER A 235 -5.74 18.91 14.48
N ALA A 236 -5.90 17.83 15.26
CA ALA A 236 -5.31 16.53 14.95
C ALA A 236 -5.86 15.96 13.63
N GLU A 237 -7.17 16.09 13.41
CA GLU A 237 -7.85 15.62 12.21
C GLU A 237 -7.32 16.35 10.96
N LYS A 238 -7.15 17.67 11.04
CA LYS A 238 -6.64 18.45 9.90
C LYS A 238 -5.19 18.10 9.58
N ASN A 239 -4.36 17.82 10.60
CA ASN A 239 -3.01 17.30 10.38
C ASN A 239 -3.04 15.97 9.65
N LEU A 240 -3.79 14.97 10.16
CA LEU A 240 -3.85 13.62 9.58
C LEU A 240 -4.50 13.58 8.19
N LEU A 241 -5.53 14.39 7.94
CA LEU A 241 -6.09 14.55 6.59
C LEU A 241 -5.03 15.10 5.63
N THR A 242 -4.28 16.12 6.06
CA THR A 242 -3.20 16.70 5.24
C THR A 242 -2.10 15.68 4.96
N VAL A 243 -1.73 14.82 5.93
CA VAL A 243 -0.78 13.70 5.71
C VAL A 243 -1.29 12.78 4.59
N LYS A 244 -2.56 12.38 4.64
CA LYS A 244 -3.16 11.52 3.62
C LYS A 244 -3.07 12.15 2.23
N LEU A 245 -3.50 13.40 2.10
CA LEU A 245 -3.52 14.11 0.82
C LEU A 245 -2.10 14.42 0.32
N ALA A 246 -1.17 14.81 1.19
CA ALA A 246 0.21 15.04 0.81
C ALA A 246 0.91 13.76 0.32
N SER A 247 0.62 12.59 0.91
CA SER A 247 1.18 11.31 0.49
C SER A 247 0.73 10.87 -0.92
N THR A 248 -0.32 11.48 -1.45
CA THR A 248 -0.85 11.25 -2.81
C THR A 248 -0.44 12.33 -3.82
N HIS A 249 0.45 13.23 -3.44
CA HIS A 249 0.86 14.40 -4.22
C HIS A 249 -0.24 15.45 -4.46
N TYR A 250 -1.36 15.36 -3.75
CA TYR A 250 -2.48 16.28 -3.92
C TYR A 250 -2.10 17.74 -3.62
N TYR A 251 -1.15 17.94 -2.72
CA TYR A 251 -0.65 19.25 -2.30
C TYR A 251 0.65 19.69 -2.98
N ASP A 252 1.04 19.07 -4.10
CA ASP A 252 2.30 19.42 -4.79
C ASP A 252 2.32 20.85 -5.33
N ALA A 253 1.16 21.44 -5.60
CA ALA A 253 1.02 22.82 -6.07
C ALA A 253 0.92 23.87 -4.95
N LEU A 254 1.13 23.50 -3.68
CA LEU A 254 1.21 24.49 -2.58
C LEU A 254 2.39 25.45 -2.76
N PRO A 255 2.29 26.70 -2.23
CA PRO A 255 3.44 27.58 -2.11
C PRO A 255 4.62 26.92 -1.39
N THR A 256 5.82 27.38 -1.66
CA THR A 256 7.06 26.89 -1.02
C THR A 256 7.51 27.74 0.17
N THR A 257 6.76 28.79 0.50
CA THR A 257 7.00 29.67 1.64
C THR A 257 5.70 30.01 2.36
N GLY A 258 5.77 30.16 3.66
CA GLY A 258 4.67 30.68 4.47
C GLY A 258 4.54 32.19 4.40
N ASP A 259 3.45 32.71 4.93
CA ASP A 259 3.21 34.13 5.19
C ASP A 259 2.37 34.33 6.47
N GLU A 260 2.08 35.59 6.80
CA GLU A 260 1.30 35.94 8.00
C GLU A 260 -0.20 35.65 7.92
N THR A 261 -0.72 35.25 6.76
CA THR A 261 -2.13 34.85 6.63
C THR A 261 -2.40 33.44 7.17
N GLY A 262 -1.34 32.68 7.44
CA GLY A 262 -1.45 31.29 7.90
C GLY A 262 -1.63 30.28 6.78
N ARG A 263 -1.22 30.61 5.55
CA ARG A 263 -1.26 29.66 4.44
C ARG A 263 -0.35 28.46 4.67
N ALA A 264 -0.79 27.30 4.24
CA ALA A 264 0.02 26.08 4.18
C ALA A 264 1.12 26.24 3.12
N PHE A 265 2.29 25.62 3.35
CA PHE A 265 3.36 25.59 2.36
C PHE A 265 4.14 24.27 2.43
N ARG A 266 4.84 23.94 1.35
CA ARG A 266 5.82 22.85 1.28
C ARG A 266 7.22 23.38 1.51
N ASP A 267 7.97 22.71 2.38
CA ASP A 267 9.40 23.01 2.57
C ASP A 267 10.25 22.09 1.66
N VAL A 268 10.41 22.50 0.40
CA VAL A 268 11.08 21.70 -0.63
C VAL A 268 12.56 21.42 -0.30
N GLU A 269 13.24 22.33 0.39
CA GLU A 269 14.64 22.11 0.79
C GLU A 269 14.73 21.09 1.91
N LEU A 270 13.82 21.14 2.88
CA LEU A 270 13.74 20.13 3.94
C LEU A 270 13.33 18.76 3.37
N GLU A 271 12.42 18.71 2.37
CA GLU A 271 12.07 17.48 1.65
C GLU A 271 13.29 16.79 1.05
N LYS A 272 14.18 17.54 0.37
CA LYS A 272 15.44 17.03 -0.20
C LYS A 272 16.37 16.51 0.88
N GLN A 273 16.56 17.27 1.94
CA GLN A 273 17.43 16.88 3.05
C GLN A 273 16.97 15.58 3.71
N VAL A 274 15.67 15.45 3.98
CA VAL A 274 15.11 14.23 4.62
C VAL A 274 15.12 13.04 3.66
N LEU A 275 14.98 13.27 2.34
CA LEU A 275 15.12 12.21 1.33
C LEU A 275 16.55 11.65 1.27
N GLU A 276 17.57 12.52 1.37
CA GLU A 276 18.97 12.06 1.46
C GLU A 276 19.20 11.19 2.71
N GLU A 277 18.58 11.52 3.83
CA GLU A 277 18.62 10.67 5.02
C GLU A 277 17.87 9.35 4.83
N ALA A 278 16.76 9.35 4.08
CA ALA A 278 16.03 8.12 3.74
C ALA A 278 16.92 7.13 2.96
N TYR A 279 17.73 7.63 2.04
CA TYR A 279 18.67 6.82 1.26
C TYR A 279 19.76 6.15 2.12
N LYS A 280 20.10 6.73 3.26
CA LYS A 280 21.11 6.19 4.20
C LYS A 280 20.56 5.11 5.14
N ILE A 281 19.25 4.90 5.20
CA ILE A 281 18.65 3.89 6.09
C ILE A 281 19.12 2.47 5.73
N GLY A 282 19.39 2.21 4.45
CA GLY A 282 19.90 0.93 3.97
C GLY A 282 18.83 -0.14 3.72
N LEU A 283 17.57 0.12 4.05
CA LEU A 283 16.46 -0.81 3.76
C LEU A 283 16.21 -0.99 2.25
N GLY A 284 16.46 0.06 1.46
CA GLY A 284 16.21 0.08 0.04
C GLY A 284 14.76 -0.24 -0.33
N ALA A 285 14.56 -0.77 -1.52
CA ALA A 285 13.30 -1.29 -1.99
C ALA A 285 13.02 -2.68 -1.38
N GLN A 286 12.95 -2.78 -0.04
CA GLN A 286 12.60 -3.91 0.82
C GLN A 286 13.75 -4.85 1.23
N PHE A 287 14.81 -5.03 0.43
CA PHE A 287 15.83 -6.08 0.67
C PHE A 287 17.27 -5.56 0.62
N GLY A 288 17.45 -4.32 1.05
CA GLY A 288 18.76 -3.65 1.12
C GLY A 288 19.03 -2.78 -0.09
N GLY A 289 19.54 -1.58 0.16
CA GLY A 289 19.89 -0.59 -0.84
C GLY A 289 19.52 0.84 -0.45
N LYS A 290 19.38 1.69 -1.45
CA LYS A 290 19.16 3.14 -1.33
C LYS A 290 17.67 3.50 -1.32
N TYR A 291 16.85 2.85 -2.12
CA TYR A 291 15.50 3.31 -2.47
C TYR A 291 14.42 2.93 -1.45
N PHE A 292 14.56 3.40 -0.22
CA PHE A 292 13.51 3.30 0.80
C PHE A 292 12.31 4.20 0.49
N ALA A 293 12.56 5.35 -0.12
CA ALA A 293 11.53 6.29 -0.57
C ALA A 293 11.78 6.77 -2.00
N HIS A 294 10.71 7.01 -2.75
CA HIS A 294 10.75 7.72 -4.01
C HIS A 294 10.89 9.22 -3.80
N ASP A 295 10.15 9.74 -2.85
CA ASP A 295 10.12 11.16 -2.51
C ASP A 295 9.56 11.37 -1.11
N ILE A 296 9.72 12.60 -0.62
CA ILE A 296 9.19 13.06 0.66
C ILE A 296 8.40 14.34 0.41
N ARG A 297 7.27 14.49 1.09
CA ARG A 297 6.50 15.72 1.17
C ARG A 297 6.51 16.22 2.60
N ILE A 298 6.87 17.48 2.80
CA ILE A 298 6.85 18.14 4.10
C ILE A 298 5.98 19.39 4.01
N VAL A 299 4.77 19.28 4.59
CA VAL A 299 3.78 20.36 4.60
C VAL A 299 3.78 21.03 5.97
N ARG A 300 3.86 22.35 5.98
CA ARG A 300 3.79 23.18 7.17
C ARG A 300 2.41 23.85 7.25
N LEU A 301 1.73 23.64 8.36
CA LEU A 301 0.42 24.22 8.65
C LEU A 301 0.50 25.24 9.81
N PRO A 302 -0.40 26.22 9.88
CA PRO A 302 -0.61 27.01 11.08
C PRO A 302 -1.02 26.10 12.23
N ARG A 303 -0.73 26.51 13.45
CA ARG A 303 -0.98 25.72 14.65
C ARG A 303 -1.43 26.56 15.82
N HIS A 304 -2.08 25.96 16.80
CA HIS A 304 -2.25 26.55 18.10
C HIS A 304 -0.88 26.75 18.79
N GLY A 305 -0.66 27.90 19.44
CA GLY A 305 0.64 28.25 20.04
C GLY A 305 1.18 27.21 21.04
N ALA A 306 0.31 26.54 21.76
CA ALA A 306 0.66 25.51 22.76
C ALA A 306 0.79 24.08 22.20
N SER A 307 0.53 23.87 20.90
CA SER A 307 0.53 22.55 20.27
C SER A 307 1.36 22.54 18.99
N CYS A 308 2.08 21.47 18.73
CA CYS A 308 2.80 21.26 17.48
C CYS A 308 2.66 19.79 17.05
N PRO A 309 1.50 19.39 16.54
CA PRO A 309 1.34 18.02 16.05
C PRO A 309 2.24 17.80 14.82
N ILE A 310 2.87 16.63 14.76
CA ILE A 310 3.62 16.17 13.59
C ILE A 310 3.01 14.85 13.14
N GLY A 311 2.45 14.86 11.94
CA GLY A 311 1.90 13.68 11.29
C GLY A 311 2.91 13.03 10.37
N LEU A 312 2.85 11.70 10.27
CA LEU A 312 3.62 10.88 9.35
C LEU A 312 2.71 9.88 8.68
N GLY A 313 2.80 9.73 7.38
CA GLY A 313 2.09 8.71 6.64
C GLY A 313 2.76 8.39 5.31
N VAL A 314 2.30 7.34 4.65
CA VAL A 314 2.89 6.86 3.41
C VAL A 314 1.84 6.50 2.37
N SER A 315 2.19 6.66 1.09
CA SER A 315 1.69 5.85 -0.01
C SER A 315 2.78 4.83 -0.36
N CYS A 316 2.38 3.58 -0.55
CA CYS A 316 3.34 2.49 -0.79
C CYS A 316 3.67 2.32 -2.27
N SER A 317 4.46 1.30 -2.61
CA SER A 317 4.80 0.95 -3.99
C SER A 317 3.58 0.68 -4.90
N ALA A 318 2.42 0.40 -4.31
CA ALA A 318 1.13 0.40 -4.99
C ALA A 318 0.44 1.76 -4.76
N ASP A 319 0.95 2.81 -5.39
CA ASP A 319 0.49 4.20 -5.23
C ASP A 319 -0.87 4.40 -5.92
N ARG A 320 -1.93 3.98 -5.25
CA ARG A 320 -3.29 3.90 -5.81
C ARG A 320 -4.13 5.10 -5.39
N ASN A 321 -4.02 6.16 -6.15
CA ASN A 321 -4.87 7.34 -6.00
C ASN A 321 -5.11 7.98 -7.38
N ILE A 322 -6.26 8.62 -7.54
CA ILE A 322 -6.72 9.17 -8.83
C ILE A 322 -7.61 10.38 -8.59
N LYS A 323 -7.42 11.41 -9.38
CA LYS A 323 -8.30 12.59 -9.39
C LYS A 323 -9.48 12.37 -10.33
N ALA A 324 -10.60 12.99 -10.01
CA ALA A 324 -11.75 13.08 -10.87
C ALA A 324 -12.43 14.44 -10.68
N LYS A 325 -13.24 14.86 -11.65
CA LYS A 325 -14.02 16.09 -11.53
C LYS A 325 -15.28 16.05 -12.37
N ILE A 326 -16.24 16.85 -11.95
CA ILE A 326 -17.45 17.14 -12.72
C ILE A 326 -17.52 18.64 -12.92
N ASN A 327 -17.70 19.07 -14.15
CA ASN A 327 -17.93 20.45 -14.55
C ASN A 327 -19.04 20.53 -15.60
N LYS A 328 -19.30 21.72 -16.14
CA LYS A 328 -20.36 21.93 -17.14
C LYS A 328 -20.25 21.05 -18.40
N ASP A 329 -19.06 20.55 -18.69
CA ASP A 329 -18.79 19.76 -19.90
C ASP A 329 -18.89 18.24 -19.66
N GLY A 330 -19.08 17.80 -18.41
CA GLY A 330 -19.28 16.41 -18.05
C GLY A 330 -18.44 15.91 -16.88
N VAL A 331 -18.27 14.59 -16.83
CA VAL A 331 -17.50 13.84 -15.86
C VAL A 331 -16.14 13.48 -16.42
N TRP A 332 -15.08 13.74 -15.67
CA TRP A 332 -13.69 13.60 -16.07
C TRP A 332 -12.93 12.77 -15.05
N ILE A 333 -12.08 11.87 -15.52
CA ILE A 333 -11.21 11.01 -14.70
C ILE A 333 -9.75 11.28 -15.08
N GLU A 334 -8.85 11.35 -14.11
CA GLU A 334 -7.40 11.43 -14.35
C GLU A 334 -6.94 10.27 -15.25
N LYS A 335 -6.12 10.58 -16.25
CA LYS A 335 -5.56 9.57 -17.13
C LYS A 335 -4.35 8.92 -16.49
N LEU A 336 -4.50 7.68 -16.08
CA LEU A 336 -3.41 6.85 -15.57
C LEU A 336 -2.66 6.16 -16.73
N ASP A 337 -1.54 5.49 -16.41
CA ASP A 337 -0.66 4.86 -17.38
C ASP A 337 -1.22 3.50 -17.83
N ASP A 338 -1.76 3.44 -19.02
CA ASP A 338 -2.28 2.23 -19.66
C ASP A 338 -1.22 1.43 -20.44
N ASN A 339 0.00 1.98 -20.57
CA ASN A 339 1.13 1.33 -21.25
C ASN A 339 2.42 1.35 -20.41
N PRO A 340 2.44 0.74 -19.24
CA PRO A 340 3.62 0.77 -18.35
C PRO A 340 4.84 0.03 -18.92
N THR A 341 4.67 -0.82 -19.94
CA THR A 341 5.76 -1.50 -20.66
C THR A 341 6.77 -0.51 -21.25
N GLN A 342 6.34 0.72 -21.58
CA GLN A 342 7.22 1.77 -22.09
C GLN A 342 8.39 2.11 -21.15
N TRP A 343 8.22 1.89 -19.84
CA TRP A 343 9.21 2.20 -18.82
C TRP A 343 10.23 1.08 -18.60
N ILE A 344 9.97 -0.13 -19.14
CA ILE A 344 10.90 -1.25 -19.04
C ILE A 344 11.94 -1.13 -20.16
N PRO A 345 13.25 -0.99 -19.83
CA PRO A 345 14.31 -0.99 -20.84
C PRO A 345 14.23 -2.22 -21.74
N GLU A 346 14.46 -2.04 -23.04
CA GLU A 346 14.33 -3.12 -24.03
C GLU A 346 15.23 -4.33 -23.70
N SER A 347 16.43 -4.06 -23.21
CA SER A 347 17.37 -5.10 -22.75
C SER A 347 16.83 -5.97 -21.61
N LEU A 348 15.87 -5.46 -20.81
CA LEU A 348 15.27 -6.15 -19.69
C LEU A 348 13.87 -6.74 -19.99
N ARG A 349 13.29 -6.44 -21.17
CA ARG A 349 11.97 -6.99 -21.55
C ARG A 349 12.02 -8.51 -21.76
N GLN A 350 13.10 -9.00 -22.35
CA GLN A 350 13.30 -10.43 -22.67
C GLN A 350 14.28 -11.12 -21.70
N ALA A 351 14.98 -10.36 -20.86
CA ALA A 351 15.87 -10.94 -19.89
C ALA A 351 15.09 -11.79 -18.89
N GLY A 352 15.48 -13.05 -18.76
CA GLY A 352 15.06 -13.88 -17.63
C GLY A 352 15.41 -13.16 -16.33
N GLU A 353 14.66 -13.40 -15.28
CA GLU A 353 14.98 -12.86 -13.96
C GLU A 353 16.34 -13.40 -13.55
N GLY A 354 17.31 -12.51 -13.32
CA GLY A 354 18.66 -12.89 -12.96
C GLY A 354 18.68 -13.95 -11.84
N GLU A 355 19.61 -14.86 -11.89
CA GLU A 355 19.65 -16.09 -11.12
C GLU A 355 19.67 -15.84 -9.60
N GLY A 356 18.59 -16.22 -8.90
CA GLY A 356 18.58 -16.46 -7.46
C GLY A 356 19.03 -17.91 -7.18
N VAL A 357 19.36 -18.19 -5.92
CA VAL A 357 19.62 -19.58 -5.49
C VAL A 357 18.34 -20.39 -5.67
N VAL A 358 18.40 -21.42 -6.51
CA VAL A 358 17.26 -22.29 -6.77
C VAL A 358 16.99 -23.19 -5.56
N VAL A 359 15.78 -23.16 -5.04
CA VAL A 359 15.34 -23.95 -3.89
C VAL A 359 14.18 -24.83 -4.31
N ASP A 360 14.35 -26.14 -4.19
CA ASP A 360 13.28 -27.14 -4.41
C ASP A 360 12.52 -27.37 -3.11
N LEU A 361 11.27 -26.87 -3.06
CA LEU A 361 10.40 -26.94 -1.89
C LEU A 361 9.70 -28.31 -1.71
N ASP A 362 9.83 -29.21 -2.66
CA ASP A 362 9.27 -30.57 -2.57
C ASP A 362 10.28 -31.55 -1.90
N LYS A 363 11.50 -31.08 -1.55
CA LYS A 363 12.46 -31.83 -0.75
C LYS A 363 12.06 -31.85 0.73
N PRO A 364 12.60 -32.82 1.50
CA PRO A 364 12.44 -32.83 2.96
C PRO A 364 12.84 -31.48 3.58
N MET A 365 12.07 -30.98 4.55
CA MET A 365 12.29 -29.69 5.20
C MET A 365 13.74 -29.56 5.74
N SER A 366 14.29 -30.62 6.30
CA SER A 366 15.67 -30.64 6.81
C SER A 366 16.74 -30.41 5.72
N GLU A 367 16.50 -30.87 4.50
CA GLU A 367 17.39 -30.63 3.36
C GLU A 367 17.29 -29.18 2.87
N ILE A 368 16.06 -28.63 2.85
CA ILE A 368 15.83 -27.24 2.46
C ILE A 368 16.53 -26.30 3.47
N CYS A 369 16.32 -26.51 4.77
CA CYS A 369 16.99 -25.73 5.82
C CYS A 369 18.52 -25.82 5.73
N LYS A 370 19.06 -27.04 5.48
CA LYS A 370 20.50 -27.23 5.30
C LYS A 370 21.06 -26.48 4.08
N LEU A 371 20.29 -26.40 2.99
CA LEU A 371 20.66 -25.59 1.83
C LEU A 371 20.68 -24.11 2.19
N LEU A 372 19.60 -23.59 2.78
CA LEU A 372 19.48 -22.18 3.14
C LEU A 372 20.54 -21.72 4.13
N SER A 373 20.96 -22.60 5.06
CA SER A 373 22.01 -22.32 6.06
C SER A 373 23.38 -21.98 5.45
N GLN A 374 23.58 -22.27 4.15
CA GLN A 374 24.84 -21.96 3.44
C GLN A 374 24.90 -20.51 2.95
N TYR A 375 23.79 -19.76 3.00
CA TYR A 375 23.68 -18.43 2.43
C TYR A 375 23.41 -17.37 3.50
N PRO A 376 23.99 -16.16 3.37
CA PRO A 376 23.74 -15.07 4.30
C PRO A 376 22.34 -14.44 4.10
N VAL A 377 21.91 -13.63 5.08
CA VAL A 377 20.72 -12.77 4.92
C VAL A 377 20.87 -11.85 3.70
N SER A 378 19.78 -11.41 3.12
CA SER A 378 19.63 -10.68 1.84
C SER A 378 19.95 -11.50 0.59
N THR A 379 20.29 -12.78 0.70
CA THR A 379 20.45 -13.66 -0.47
C THR A 379 19.10 -13.84 -1.17
N ARG A 380 19.09 -13.60 -2.49
CA ARG A 380 17.93 -13.84 -3.35
C ARG A 380 17.79 -15.31 -3.68
N LEU A 381 16.55 -15.79 -3.58
CA LEU A 381 16.14 -17.17 -3.83
C LEU A 381 15.13 -17.25 -4.98
N SER A 382 15.13 -18.37 -5.68
CA SER A 382 14.10 -18.77 -6.64
C SER A 382 13.43 -20.06 -6.12
N LEU A 383 12.24 -19.93 -5.56
CA LEU A 383 11.53 -21.04 -4.93
C LEU A 383 10.69 -21.81 -5.95
N ASN A 384 10.81 -23.14 -5.94
CA ASN A 384 10.08 -24.05 -6.84
C ASN A 384 9.50 -25.20 -6.04
N GLY A 385 8.19 -25.50 -6.22
CA GLY A 385 7.52 -26.59 -5.52
C GLY A 385 6.29 -26.13 -4.73
N THR A 386 6.01 -26.79 -3.62
CA THR A 386 4.80 -26.61 -2.82
C THR A 386 5.08 -25.75 -1.59
N ASN A 387 4.17 -24.80 -1.31
CA ASN A 387 4.08 -24.11 -0.03
C ASN A 387 2.63 -24.09 0.47
N ILE A 388 2.44 -23.75 1.74
CA ILE A 388 1.13 -23.68 2.40
C ILE A 388 0.77 -22.23 2.67
N GLY A 389 -0.29 -21.74 2.04
CA GLY A 389 -0.86 -20.42 2.33
C GLY A 389 -1.66 -20.45 3.63
N ALA A 390 -1.26 -19.68 4.63
CA ALA A 390 -1.99 -19.59 5.89
C ALA A 390 -1.76 -18.21 6.54
N ARG A 391 -2.82 -17.61 7.08
CA ARG A 391 -2.80 -16.29 7.72
C ARG A 391 -3.32 -16.34 9.15
N ASP A 392 -3.69 -15.19 9.69
CA ASP A 392 -4.01 -14.96 11.11
C ASP A 392 -5.03 -15.96 11.68
N ILE A 393 -6.21 -16.08 11.04
CA ILE A 393 -7.29 -16.93 11.56
C ILE A 393 -6.91 -18.41 11.45
N ALA A 394 -6.25 -18.81 10.36
CA ALA A 394 -5.74 -20.18 10.21
C ALA A 394 -4.71 -20.52 11.29
N HIS A 395 -3.77 -19.60 11.60
CA HIS A 395 -2.81 -19.78 12.69
C HIS A 395 -3.50 -19.90 14.06
N ALA A 396 -4.52 -19.09 14.32
CA ALA A 396 -5.30 -19.19 15.56
C ALA A 396 -5.97 -20.57 15.69
N ARG A 397 -6.61 -21.06 14.62
CA ARG A 397 -7.24 -22.41 14.62
C ARG A 397 -6.23 -23.54 14.77
N LEU A 398 -5.05 -23.42 14.17
CA LEU A 398 -3.98 -24.42 14.36
C LEU A 398 -3.46 -24.41 15.80
N LYS A 399 -3.37 -23.24 16.43
CA LYS A 399 -3.04 -23.16 17.85
C LYS A 399 -4.11 -23.81 18.71
N GLU A 400 -5.39 -23.59 18.46
CA GLU A 400 -6.49 -24.25 19.16
C GLU A 400 -6.43 -25.78 19.07
N ARG A 401 -5.95 -26.35 17.93
CA ARG A 401 -5.69 -27.80 17.81
C ARG A 401 -4.63 -28.26 18.81
N LEU A 402 -3.48 -27.54 18.86
CA LEU A 402 -2.43 -27.85 19.83
C LEU A 402 -2.91 -27.73 21.27
N ASP A 403 -3.72 -26.72 21.58
CA ASP A 403 -4.32 -26.53 22.91
C ASP A 403 -5.26 -27.68 23.32
N ARG A 404 -5.87 -28.39 22.35
CA ARG A 404 -6.67 -29.61 22.56
C ARG A 404 -5.83 -30.89 22.62
N GLY A 405 -4.50 -30.79 22.48
CA GLY A 405 -3.60 -31.95 22.47
C GLY A 405 -3.50 -32.67 21.11
N GLU A 406 -4.03 -32.06 20.05
CA GLU A 406 -3.85 -32.53 18.67
C GLU A 406 -2.54 -31.95 18.10
N ASP A 407 -1.88 -32.65 17.17
CA ASP A 407 -0.65 -32.13 16.55
C ASP A 407 -0.97 -31.25 15.32
N LEU A 408 0.04 -30.51 14.84
CA LEU A 408 -0.05 -29.76 13.58
C LEU A 408 -0.29 -30.74 12.40
N PRO A 409 -1.06 -30.32 11.37
CA PRO A 409 -1.24 -31.14 10.18
C PRO A 409 0.10 -31.45 9.49
N GLN A 410 0.23 -32.65 8.92
CA GLN A 410 1.48 -33.08 8.29
C GLN A 410 1.91 -32.13 7.15
N TYR A 411 0.96 -31.63 6.34
CA TYR A 411 1.27 -30.68 5.26
C TYR A 411 1.89 -29.38 5.78
N PHE A 412 1.57 -28.98 7.02
CA PHE A 412 2.10 -27.78 7.66
C PHE A 412 3.54 -27.97 8.18
N LYS A 413 3.94 -29.22 8.37
CA LYS A 413 5.33 -29.60 8.73
C LYS A 413 6.19 -29.84 7.50
N ASP A 414 5.60 -30.38 6.43
CA ASP A 414 6.34 -30.79 5.23
C ASP A 414 6.71 -29.62 4.32
N HIS A 415 5.99 -28.50 4.39
CA HIS A 415 6.14 -27.39 3.45
C HIS A 415 6.36 -26.05 4.14
N PRO A 416 7.06 -25.09 3.46
CA PRO A 416 7.11 -23.70 3.91
C PRO A 416 5.71 -23.08 4.03
N VAL A 417 5.56 -22.13 4.95
CA VAL A 417 4.30 -21.43 5.18
C VAL A 417 4.36 -20.04 4.59
N PHE A 418 3.51 -19.77 3.62
CA PHE A 418 3.37 -18.48 2.96
C PHE A 418 2.20 -17.71 3.58
N TYR A 419 2.49 -16.57 4.21
CA TYR A 419 1.48 -15.70 4.80
C TYR A 419 0.80 -14.89 3.72
N ALA A 420 -0.20 -15.45 3.09
CA ALA A 420 -0.90 -14.87 1.96
C ALA A 420 -2.35 -15.32 1.87
N GLY A 421 -3.17 -14.49 1.20
CA GLY A 421 -4.55 -14.80 0.86
C GLY A 421 -4.90 -14.13 -0.48
N PRO A 422 -5.46 -14.86 -1.44
CA PRO A 422 -5.71 -14.36 -2.78
C PRO A 422 -6.85 -13.34 -2.84
N ALA A 423 -6.81 -12.46 -3.82
CA ALA A 423 -8.00 -11.77 -4.33
C ALA A 423 -8.88 -12.76 -5.10
N LYS A 424 -10.05 -12.33 -5.62
CA LYS A 424 -10.90 -13.20 -6.45
C LYS A 424 -10.12 -13.71 -7.66
N THR A 425 -10.29 -14.99 -7.96
CA THR A 425 -9.64 -15.64 -9.11
C THR A 425 -10.39 -15.32 -10.40
N PRO A 426 -9.74 -14.69 -11.39
CA PRO A 426 -10.33 -14.52 -12.70
C PRO A 426 -10.52 -15.85 -13.42
N GLU A 427 -11.51 -15.91 -14.29
CA GLU A 427 -11.74 -17.10 -15.12
C GLU A 427 -10.51 -17.47 -15.95
N GLY A 428 -10.14 -18.74 -15.93
CA GLY A 428 -9.00 -19.30 -16.67
C GLY A 428 -7.63 -19.02 -16.05
N MET A 429 -7.57 -18.44 -14.85
CA MET A 429 -6.32 -18.21 -14.11
C MET A 429 -6.17 -19.18 -12.93
N ALA A 430 -4.92 -19.43 -12.51
CA ALA A 430 -4.61 -20.29 -11.38
C ALA A 430 -5.10 -19.67 -10.05
N CYS A 431 -4.95 -18.36 -9.89
CA CYS A 431 -5.42 -17.61 -8.72
C CYS A 431 -5.63 -16.14 -9.04
N GLY A 432 -6.31 -15.42 -8.16
CA GLY A 432 -6.33 -13.96 -8.14
C GLY A 432 -5.02 -13.37 -7.65
N SER A 433 -4.87 -12.05 -7.70
CA SER A 433 -3.66 -11.39 -7.18
C SER A 433 -3.38 -11.83 -5.74
N MET A 434 -2.19 -12.39 -5.52
CA MET A 434 -1.76 -12.98 -4.27
C MET A 434 -0.33 -12.57 -3.96
N GLY A 435 -0.14 -11.89 -2.85
CA GLY A 435 1.16 -11.43 -2.38
C GLY A 435 1.30 -11.59 -0.86
N PRO A 436 2.51 -11.36 -0.32
CA PRO A 436 2.76 -11.55 1.09
C PRO A 436 1.97 -10.57 1.96
N THR A 437 1.46 -11.05 3.09
CA THR A 437 0.91 -10.20 4.15
C THR A 437 1.98 -9.83 5.17
N THR A 438 1.69 -8.85 6.03
CA THR A 438 2.59 -8.43 7.12
C THR A 438 2.83 -9.56 8.10
N ALA A 439 4.10 -9.88 8.32
CA ALA A 439 4.54 -11.09 9.02
C ALA A 439 4.31 -11.05 10.54
N ASN A 440 4.52 -9.89 11.18
CA ASN A 440 4.56 -9.77 12.64
C ASN A 440 3.25 -10.16 13.36
N ARG A 441 2.14 -10.24 12.65
CA ARG A 441 0.87 -10.71 13.22
C ARG A 441 0.91 -12.19 13.60
N MET A 442 1.77 -12.98 12.96
CA MET A 442 1.96 -14.40 13.24
C MET A 442 3.11 -14.68 14.21
N ASP A 443 3.85 -13.67 14.66
CA ASP A 443 4.99 -13.83 15.58
C ASP A 443 4.68 -14.63 16.84
N PRO A 444 3.51 -14.45 17.51
CA PRO A 444 3.17 -15.21 18.72
C PRO A 444 3.08 -16.73 18.54
N TYR A 445 2.92 -17.21 17.29
CA TYR A 445 2.77 -18.63 17.00
C TYR A 445 4.09 -19.33 16.65
N VAL A 446 5.15 -18.57 16.28
CA VAL A 446 6.33 -19.12 15.60
C VAL A 446 7.10 -20.12 16.47
N ASP A 447 7.47 -19.75 17.70
CA ASP A 447 8.24 -20.64 18.59
C ASP A 447 7.48 -21.94 18.87
N LEU A 448 6.17 -21.83 19.19
CA LEU A 448 5.32 -22.98 19.42
C LEU A 448 5.20 -23.89 18.19
N PHE A 449 4.99 -23.31 17.01
CA PHE A 449 4.81 -24.13 15.80
C PHE A 449 6.13 -24.77 15.36
N GLN A 450 7.26 -24.09 15.50
CA GLN A 450 8.58 -24.65 15.22
C GLN A 450 8.94 -25.78 16.20
N ASP A 451 8.55 -25.67 17.47
CA ASP A 451 8.71 -26.76 18.47
C ASP A 451 7.96 -28.02 18.05
N HIS A 452 6.82 -27.88 17.35
CA HIS A 452 6.04 -28.99 16.77
C HIS A 452 6.46 -29.35 15.33
N GLY A 453 7.56 -28.81 14.81
CA GLY A 453 8.10 -29.08 13.48
C GLY A 453 7.38 -28.40 12.32
N GLY A 454 6.43 -27.47 12.59
CA GLY A 454 5.78 -26.66 11.58
C GLY A 454 6.43 -25.27 11.45
N SER A 455 6.05 -24.48 10.43
CA SER A 455 6.55 -23.12 10.20
C SER A 455 8.09 -23.00 10.22
N MET A 456 8.83 -24.06 9.86
CA MET A 456 10.28 -24.04 9.83
C MET A 456 10.81 -23.03 8.81
N ILE A 457 10.08 -22.81 7.73
CA ILE A 457 10.35 -21.76 6.74
C ILE A 457 9.07 -20.95 6.58
N MET A 458 9.16 -19.66 6.87
CA MET A 458 8.05 -18.72 6.75
C MET A 458 8.32 -17.74 5.60
N ILE A 459 7.34 -17.48 4.76
CA ILE A 459 7.42 -16.54 3.63
C ILE A 459 6.40 -15.43 3.86
N ALA A 460 6.85 -14.17 3.98
CA ALA A 460 5.97 -13.03 4.23
C ALA A 460 6.67 -11.71 3.91
N LYS A 461 6.17 -10.58 4.44
CA LYS A 461 6.83 -9.27 4.32
C LYS A 461 6.91 -8.55 5.66
N GLY A 462 7.88 -7.65 5.76
CA GLY A 462 8.04 -6.74 6.90
C GLY A 462 8.92 -7.29 8.02
N ASN A 463 9.17 -6.44 8.99
CA ASN A 463 9.99 -6.73 10.16
C ASN A 463 9.31 -7.76 11.06
N ARG A 464 10.12 -8.55 11.77
CA ARG A 464 9.67 -9.47 12.82
C ARG A 464 10.16 -9.02 14.19
N THR A 465 9.52 -9.51 15.23
CA THR A 465 9.97 -9.31 16.61
C THR A 465 11.15 -10.23 16.94
N GLN A 466 11.87 -9.93 18.05
CA GLN A 466 12.98 -10.75 18.54
C GLN A 466 12.62 -12.22 18.72
N VAL A 467 11.38 -12.49 19.15
CA VAL A 467 10.85 -13.85 19.36
C VAL A 467 11.08 -14.75 18.14
N VAL A 468 10.89 -14.21 16.93
CA VAL A 468 11.07 -14.97 15.68
C VAL A 468 12.55 -15.26 15.39
N THR A 469 13.43 -14.28 15.61
CA THR A 469 14.87 -14.47 15.46
C THR A 469 15.39 -15.53 16.42
N ASP A 470 14.94 -15.49 17.68
CA ASP A 470 15.31 -16.46 18.71
C ASP A 470 14.76 -17.85 18.40
N ALA A 471 13.50 -17.95 17.91
CA ALA A 471 12.90 -19.21 17.52
C ALA A 471 13.62 -19.84 16.32
N CYS A 472 13.93 -19.07 15.27
CA CYS A 472 14.70 -19.54 14.13
C CYS A 472 16.07 -20.08 14.55
N LYS A 473 16.78 -19.37 15.45
CA LYS A 473 18.06 -19.83 16.00
C LYS A 473 17.91 -21.10 16.84
N LYS A 474 16.86 -21.21 17.65
CA LYS A 474 16.61 -22.34 18.55
C LYS A 474 16.24 -23.61 17.78
N HIS A 475 15.40 -23.48 16.75
CA HIS A 475 14.82 -24.62 16.04
C HIS A 475 15.45 -24.89 14.66
N GLY A 476 16.35 -24.01 14.19
CA GLY A 476 16.96 -24.12 12.86
C GLY A 476 16.04 -23.65 11.74
N GLY A 477 15.13 -22.70 12.02
CA GLY A 477 14.16 -22.19 11.07
C GLY A 477 14.65 -20.95 10.30
N PHE A 478 13.82 -20.49 9.33
CA PHE A 478 14.12 -19.35 8.46
C PHE A 478 12.88 -18.46 8.29
N TYR A 479 13.12 -17.15 8.18
CA TYR A 479 12.15 -16.21 7.67
C TYR A 479 12.62 -15.66 6.32
N LEU A 480 11.82 -15.88 5.29
CA LEU A 480 12.05 -15.41 3.93
C LEU A 480 11.12 -14.23 3.64
N GLY A 481 11.69 -13.16 3.12
CA GLY A 481 10.91 -12.03 2.61
C GLY A 481 10.46 -12.27 1.18
N SER A 482 9.16 -12.13 0.90
CA SER A 482 8.66 -12.01 -0.47
C SER A 482 8.37 -10.56 -0.79
N ILE A 483 8.48 -10.16 -2.06
CA ILE A 483 8.28 -8.77 -2.48
C ILE A 483 6.84 -8.35 -2.20
N GLY A 484 6.66 -7.35 -1.36
CA GLY A 484 5.36 -6.73 -1.10
C GLY A 484 5.01 -5.71 -2.19
N GLY A 485 3.77 -5.75 -2.67
CA GLY A 485 3.26 -4.85 -3.71
C GLY A 485 2.94 -5.56 -5.03
N PRO A 486 3.87 -6.29 -5.69
CA PRO A 486 3.65 -6.80 -7.04
C PRO A 486 2.88 -8.14 -7.06
N ALA A 487 1.64 -8.13 -6.55
CA ALA A 487 0.84 -9.35 -6.41
C ALA A 487 0.31 -9.90 -7.74
N ALA A 488 0.03 -9.05 -8.71
CA ALA A 488 -0.46 -9.48 -10.02
C ALA A 488 0.58 -10.32 -10.77
N VAL A 489 1.82 -9.84 -10.83
CA VAL A 489 2.90 -10.57 -11.52
C VAL A 489 3.31 -11.83 -10.78
N LEU A 490 3.33 -11.84 -9.44
CA LEU A 490 3.57 -13.06 -8.65
C LEU A 490 2.55 -14.15 -8.97
N SER A 491 1.27 -13.77 -9.05
CA SER A 491 0.20 -14.71 -9.40
C SER A 491 0.27 -15.17 -10.84
N TYR A 492 0.56 -14.27 -11.76
CA TYR A 492 0.60 -14.56 -13.19
C TYR A 492 1.78 -15.45 -13.60
N GLU A 493 2.97 -15.14 -13.07
CA GLU A 493 4.21 -15.82 -13.48
C GLU A 493 4.59 -16.97 -12.57
N SER A 494 4.44 -16.83 -11.24
CA SER A 494 5.02 -17.78 -10.29
C SER A 494 4.02 -18.77 -9.70
N ILE A 495 2.74 -18.42 -9.53
CA ILE A 495 1.75 -19.35 -8.95
C ILE A 495 1.11 -20.19 -10.04
N LYS A 496 1.27 -21.51 -9.96
CA LYS A 496 0.79 -22.46 -10.99
C LYS A 496 -0.53 -23.10 -10.62
N SER A 497 -0.79 -23.33 -9.34
CA SER A 497 -2.07 -23.83 -8.85
C SER A 497 -2.27 -23.45 -7.38
N ILE A 498 -3.54 -23.33 -6.99
CA ILE A 498 -3.95 -23.24 -5.58
C ILE A 498 -5.10 -24.21 -5.32
N GLU A 499 -5.09 -24.84 -4.15
CA GLU A 499 -6.12 -25.75 -3.68
C GLU A 499 -6.42 -25.46 -2.21
N CYS A 500 -7.70 -25.33 -1.85
CA CYS A 500 -8.09 -25.18 -0.45
C CYS A 500 -8.00 -26.56 0.24
N VAL A 501 -7.15 -26.66 1.26
CA VAL A 501 -6.93 -27.95 1.98
C VAL A 501 -7.64 -27.99 3.33
N GLU A 502 -7.87 -26.84 3.97
CA GLU A 502 -8.57 -26.79 5.27
C GLU A 502 -9.24 -25.43 5.50
N TYR A 503 -10.30 -25.40 6.28
CA TYR A 503 -11.08 -24.22 6.68
C TYR A 503 -11.67 -23.42 5.50
N PRO A 504 -12.41 -24.04 4.57
CA PRO A 504 -12.98 -23.33 3.41
C PRO A 504 -13.98 -22.24 3.80
N ASP A 505 -14.58 -22.33 4.99
CA ASP A 505 -15.46 -21.31 5.57
C ASP A 505 -14.78 -19.95 5.80
N LEU A 506 -13.45 -19.94 5.90
CA LEU A 506 -12.66 -18.73 6.08
C LEU A 506 -12.38 -17.96 4.78
N GLY A 507 -12.77 -18.51 3.62
CA GLY A 507 -12.52 -17.86 2.32
C GLY A 507 -11.03 -17.59 2.10
N MET A 508 -10.63 -16.32 1.92
CA MET A 508 -9.21 -15.96 1.72
C MET A 508 -8.30 -16.27 2.92
N GLU A 509 -8.86 -16.48 4.11
CA GLU A 509 -8.15 -16.90 5.33
C GLU A 509 -8.08 -18.42 5.50
N ALA A 510 -8.63 -19.20 4.54
CA ALA A 510 -8.49 -20.65 4.50
C ALA A 510 -7.02 -21.07 4.37
N ILE A 511 -6.75 -22.36 4.59
CA ILE A 511 -5.44 -22.93 4.32
C ILE A 511 -5.38 -23.41 2.87
N TRP A 512 -4.39 -22.92 2.15
CA TRP A 512 -4.20 -23.20 0.73
C TRP A 512 -2.92 -23.99 0.48
N LYS A 513 -2.98 -25.01 -0.35
CA LYS A 513 -1.82 -25.63 -0.94
C LYS A 513 -1.50 -24.91 -2.26
N ILE A 514 -0.30 -24.38 -2.37
CA ILE A 514 0.11 -23.49 -3.46
C ILE A 514 1.34 -24.07 -4.14
N ARG A 515 1.25 -24.30 -5.45
CA ARG A 515 2.41 -24.70 -6.25
C ARG A 515 3.01 -23.48 -6.93
N VAL A 516 4.31 -23.32 -6.79
CA VAL A 516 5.06 -22.18 -7.34
C VAL A 516 6.22 -22.62 -8.22
N GLU A 517 6.57 -21.77 -9.18
CA GLU A 517 7.78 -21.86 -10.01
C GLU A 517 8.44 -20.49 -10.08
N ASN A 518 9.76 -20.47 -9.92
CA ASN A 518 10.57 -19.24 -9.92
C ASN A 518 10.01 -18.13 -9.01
N PHE A 519 9.47 -18.52 -7.86
CA PHE A 519 8.90 -17.57 -6.91
C PHE A 519 10.02 -16.83 -6.17
N PRO A 520 10.11 -15.48 -6.27
CA PRO A 520 11.19 -14.71 -5.68
C PRO A 520 11.03 -14.57 -4.17
N ALA A 521 12.12 -14.86 -3.45
CA ALA A 521 12.20 -14.64 -2.01
C ALA A 521 13.62 -14.22 -1.60
N PHE A 522 13.78 -13.76 -0.36
CA PHE A 522 15.05 -13.30 0.20
C PHE A 522 15.18 -13.81 1.63
N ILE A 523 16.36 -14.28 2.03
CA ILE A 523 16.61 -14.67 3.42
C ILE A 523 16.64 -13.40 4.28
N LEU A 524 15.76 -13.28 5.24
CA LEU A 524 15.69 -12.14 6.16
C LEU A 524 16.08 -12.50 7.59
N VAL A 525 15.76 -13.71 8.05
CA VAL A 525 16.23 -14.26 9.33
C VAL A 525 16.70 -15.70 9.06
N ASP A 526 17.89 -16.05 9.55
CA ASP A 526 18.48 -17.36 9.37
C ASP A 526 18.50 -18.20 10.66
N ASP A 527 18.89 -19.45 10.52
CA ASP A 527 19.04 -20.44 11.60
C ASP A 527 20.17 -20.14 12.61
N LYS A 528 20.99 -19.13 12.34
CA LYS A 528 22.07 -18.68 13.22
C LYS A 528 21.67 -17.47 14.08
N GLY A 529 20.46 -16.92 13.82
CA GLY A 529 19.94 -15.72 14.48
C GLY A 529 20.43 -14.42 13.84
N ASN A 530 20.93 -14.46 12.59
CA ASN A 530 21.17 -13.26 11.82
C ASN A 530 19.82 -12.71 11.33
N ASP A 531 19.64 -11.40 11.49
CA ASP A 531 18.41 -10.69 11.14
C ASP A 531 18.77 -9.46 10.33
N PHE A 532 18.26 -9.39 9.11
CA PHE A 532 18.50 -8.30 8.16
C PHE A 532 18.18 -6.92 8.75
N PHE A 533 17.05 -6.80 9.44
CA PHE A 533 16.62 -5.52 10.00
C PHE A 533 17.51 -5.07 11.15
N LYS A 534 17.92 -5.99 12.01
CA LYS A 534 18.82 -5.70 13.14
C LYS A 534 20.22 -5.33 12.70
N GLN A 535 20.71 -5.88 11.59
CA GLN A 535 21.99 -5.48 11.02
C GLN A 535 21.98 -4.01 10.57
N LEU A 536 20.79 -3.46 10.29
CA LEU A 536 20.57 -2.04 9.95
C LEU A 536 20.25 -1.17 11.18
N GLY A 537 20.24 -1.75 12.38
CA GLY A 537 19.89 -1.03 13.63
C GLY A 537 18.40 -0.70 13.76
N LEU A 538 17.54 -1.54 13.22
CA LEU A 538 16.09 -1.38 13.19
C LEU A 538 15.36 -2.42 14.04
#